data_94f38c198bc6eaa28ca91eb40306d80c
#
_entry.id   94f38c198bc6eaa28ca91eb40306d80c
#
_cell.length_a   1.000
_cell.length_b   1.000
_cell.length_c   1.000
_cell.angle_alpha   90.00
_cell.angle_beta   90.00
_cell.angle_gamma   90.00
#
_symmetry.space_group_name_H-M   'P 1'
#
loop_
_entity.id
_entity.type
_entity.pdbx_description
1 polymer ?
#
loop_
_entity_poly.entity_id
_entity_poly.type
_entity_poly.pdbx_seq_one_letter_code
_entity_poly.pdbx_strand_id
1 'polypeptide(L)'
;MAIEKAPGKNEILFVWFNRYAGVTIKTPTKILVIDPVDVKPKNFQKVDAILISHEHYDHLDPSLVSEVYKLTGCMVVADPTSTRRLRNTIPPEKLQEVQPGSEVKVGEVSVKAEKCNHPPASTPISFIITSEDGVKIFHTADSLPFPEMASIGEREKFDLVFCTVGIAPGTSPETGIEIARLTKPKVAVPYHTGSSADLKRFGELLKREMPKVTCLIPEVGKIYQVSKKV
;
A
#
# COMPACT_ATOMS: atom_id res chain seq x y z
N MET A 1 10.91 -1.65 -7.26
CA MET A 1 12.00 -2.66 -7.43
C MET A 1 11.47 -3.80 -8.26
N ALA A 2 12.25 -4.27 -9.25
CA ALA A 2 11.81 -5.34 -10.13
C ALA A 2 11.66 -6.65 -9.34
N ILE A 3 10.46 -7.22 -9.33
CA ILE A 3 10.20 -8.57 -8.82
C ILE A 3 10.16 -9.48 -10.05
N GLU A 4 11.25 -10.20 -10.34
CA GLU A 4 11.35 -11.06 -11.52
C GLU A 4 10.49 -12.32 -11.40
N LYS A 5 10.48 -12.93 -10.20
CA LYS A 5 9.67 -14.13 -9.92
C LYS A 5 8.18 -13.83 -10.14
N ALA A 6 7.46 -14.72 -10.82
CA ALA A 6 6.01 -14.68 -10.88
C ALA A 6 5.41 -15.33 -9.62
N PRO A 7 4.36 -14.76 -9.00
CA PRO A 7 3.58 -15.44 -7.98
C PRO A 7 2.84 -16.63 -8.60
N GLY A 8 2.55 -17.65 -7.77
CA GLY A 8 1.68 -18.75 -8.12
C GLY A 8 0.19 -18.35 -8.11
N LYS A 9 -0.68 -19.31 -8.38
CA LYS A 9 -2.13 -19.11 -8.24
C LYS A 9 -2.50 -18.79 -6.80
N ASN A 10 -3.41 -17.82 -6.59
CA ASN A 10 -3.83 -17.32 -5.29
C ASN A 10 -2.68 -16.73 -4.45
N GLU A 11 -1.65 -16.20 -5.10
CA GLU A 11 -0.49 -15.62 -4.45
C GLU A 11 -0.21 -14.21 -4.96
N ILE A 12 0.42 -13.43 -4.11
CA ILE A 12 1.05 -12.16 -4.48
C ILE A 12 2.47 -12.12 -3.93
N LEU A 13 3.31 -11.33 -4.57
CA LEU A 13 4.61 -10.96 -4.02
C LEU A 13 4.59 -9.47 -3.70
N PHE A 14 5.30 -9.08 -2.64
CA PHE A 14 5.49 -7.67 -2.35
C PHE A 14 6.92 -7.37 -1.90
N VAL A 15 7.29 -6.10 -2.03
CA VAL A 15 8.53 -5.52 -1.52
C VAL A 15 8.19 -4.18 -0.88
N TRP A 16 8.53 -4.02 0.39
CA TRP A 16 8.62 -2.72 1.04
C TRP A 16 9.97 -2.11 0.69
N PHE A 17 10.02 -1.04 -0.10
CA PHE A 17 11.28 -0.62 -0.73
C PHE A 17 11.93 0.63 -0.12
N ASN A 18 11.27 1.28 0.83
CA ASN A 18 11.82 2.41 1.58
C ASN A 18 11.32 2.38 3.04
N ARG A 19 11.81 3.30 3.88
CA ARG A 19 11.32 3.40 5.27
C ARG A 19 9.94 4.03 5.41
N TYR A 20 9.37 4.53 4.30
CA TYR A 20 8.04 5.14 4.24
C TYR A 20 6.98 4.12 3.84
N ALA A 21 5.91 4.57 3.19
CA ALA A 21 4.82 3.71 2.76
C ALA A 21 5.06 3.00 1.42
N GLY A 22 6.26 3.11 0.84
CA GLY A 22 6.57 2.61 -0.48
C GLY A 22 6.53 1.09 -0.61
N VAL A 23 5.56 0.56 -1.35
CA VAL A 23 5.38 -0.88 -1.57
C VAL A 23 5.22 -1.20 -3.06
N THR A 24 5.95 -2.19 -3.56
CA THR A 24 5.65 -2.84 -4.84
C THR A 24 4.84 -4.09 -4.57
N ILE A 25 3.71 -4.26 -5.26
CA ILE A 25 2.88 -5.48 -5.24
C ILE A 25 2.92 -6.09 -6.63
N LYS A 26 3.26 -7.38 -6.71
CA LYS A 26 3.17 -8.16 -7.93
C LYS A 26 2.09 -9.22 -7.79
N THR A 27 1.08 -9.11 -8.59
CA THR A 27 0.02 -10.11 -8.79
C THR A 27 0.43 -11.08 -9.93
N PRO A 28 -0.33 -12.13 -10.24
CA PRO A 28 -0.04 -13.00 -11.35
C PRO A 28 0.23 -12.28 -12.68
N THR A 29 -0.50 -11.19 -12.97
CA THR A 29 -0.38 -10.49 -14.27
C THR A 29 0.03 -9.03 -14.19
N LYS A 30 0.03 -8.40 -12.99
CA LYS A 30 0.24 -6.95 -12.81
C LYS A 30 1.30 -6.62 -11.78
N ILE A 31 1.95 -5.47 -11.98
CA ILE A 31 2.87 -4.86 -11.02
C ILE A 31 2.35 -3.48 -10.66
N LEU A 32 2.01 -3.30 -9.40
CA LEU A 32 1.55 -2.04 -8.82
C LEU A 32 2.64 -1.48 -7.90
N VAL A 33 2.87 -0.19 -7.97
CA VAL A 33 3.81 0.54 -7.10
C VAL A 33 3.03 1.59 -6.33
N ILE A 34 3.14 1.57 -5.01
CA ILE A 34 2.43 2.50 -4.12
C ILE A 34 3.45 3.47 -3.54
N ASP A 35 3.15 4.76 -3.55
CA ASP A 35 3.89 5.86 -2.94
C ASP A 35 5.42 5.81 -3.24
N PRO A 36 5.83 5.84 -4.53
CA PRO A 36 7.24 5.77 -4.89
C PRO A 36 7.97 7.08 -4.57
N VAL A 37 8.80 7.03 -3.53
CA VAL A 37 9.71 8.10 -3.14
C VAL A 37 11.04 7.52 -2.69
N ASP A 38 12.09 8.35 -2.67
CA ASP A 38 13.43 7.99 -2.16
C ASP A 38 14.06 6.77 -2.87
N VAL A 39 13.75 6.58 -4.16
CA VAL A 39 14.27 5.49 -4.99
C VAL A 39 14.57 5.97 -6.40
N LYS A 40 15.37 5.21 -7.15
CA LYS A 40 15.72 5.55 -8.52
C LYS A 40 14.69 5.02 -9.53
N PRO A 41 14.33 5.78 -10.57
CA PRO A 41 13.36 5.37 -11.60
C PRO A 41 13.70 4.02 -12.25
N LYS A 42 14.98 3.74 -12.47
CA LYS A 42 15.46 2.47 -13.04
C LYS A 42 15.08 1.22 -12.24
N ASN A 43 14.67 1.38 -10.98
CA ASN A 43 14.18 0.28 -10.16
C ASN A 43 12.77 -0.20 -10.57
N PHE A 44 12.08 0.57 -11.44
CA PHE A 44 10.70 0.34 -11.86
C PHE A 44 10.60 0.19 -13.38
N GLN A 45 11.27 -0.81 -13.95
CA GLN A 45 11.29 -1.04 -15.40
C GLN A 45 10.00 -1.63 -15.96
N LYS A 46 9.20 -2.29 -15.11
CA LYS A 46 7.90 -2.86 -15.47
C LYS A 46 6.91 -2.49 -14.37
N VAL A 47 6.01 -1.58 -14.67
CA VAL A 47 4.94 -1.14 -13.77
C VAL A 47 3.68 -0.99 -14.61
N ASP A 48 2.58 -1.55 -14.13
CA ASP A 48 1.26 -1.40 -14.77
C ASP A 48 0.51 -0.21 -14.19
N ALA A 49 0.67 0.08 -12.88
CA ALA A 49 0.11 1.25 -12.25
C ALA A 49 0.96 1.77 -11.09
N ILE A 50 0.99 3.10 -10.95
CA ILE A 50 1.45 3.81 -9.74
C ILE A 50 0.21 4.27 -8.99
N LEU A 51 0.19 4.03 -7.67
CA LEU A 51 -0.87 4.45 -6.77
C LEU A 51 -0.29 5.48 -5.78
N ILE A 52 -0.90 6.64 -5.67
CA ILE A 52 -0.47 7.72 -4.76
C ILE A 52 -1.57 7.97 -3.74
N SER A 53 -1.22 7.78 -2.47
CA SER A 53 -2.17 7.90 -1.36
C SER A 53 -2.47 9.35 -0.97
N HIS A 54 -1.46 10.22 -0.99
CA HIS A 54 -1.61 11.65 -0.69
C HIS A 54 -0.36 12.46 -1.08
N GLU A 55 -0.46 13.77 -0.95
CA GLU A 55 0.48 14.74 -1.48
C GLU A 55 1.76 14.98 -0.66
N HIS A 56 1.98 14.35 0.48
CA HIS A 56 3.18 14.57 1.29
C HIS A 56 4.44 14.07 0.58
N TYR A 57 5.59 14.68 0.92
CA TYR A 57 6.88 14.46 0.26
C TYR A 57 7.41 13.02 0.41
N ASP A 58 6.97 12.31 1.42
CA ASP A 58 7.32 10.91 1.70
C ASP A 58 6.36 9.89 1.05
N HIS A 59 5.36 10.39 0.27
CA HIS A 59 4.42 9.60 -0.54
C HIS A 59 4.41 10.00 -2.01
N LEU A 60 4.68 11.27 -2.32
CA LEU A 60 4.66 11.80 -3.69
C LEU A 60 5.94 12.54 -4.05
N ASP A 61 6.71 11.99 -4.98
CA ASP A 61 7.72 12.68 -5.78
C ASP A 61 7.22 12.80 -7.23
N PRO A 62 6.71 13.98 -7.66
CA PRO A 62 6.18 14.16 -9.01
C PRO A 62 7.21 13.89 -10.11
N SER A 63 8.49 14.19 -9.87
CA SER A 63 9.56 13.95 -10.82
C SER A 63 9.78 12.46 -11.02
N LEU A 64 9.88 11.70 -9.94
CA LEU A 64 10.03 10.24 -9.98
C LEU A 64 8.83 9.58 -10.66
N VAL A 65 7.59 9.98 -10.30
CA VAL A 65 6.37 9.47 -10.94
C VAL A 65 6.40 9.72 -12.45
N SER A 66 6.76 10.95 -12.87
CA SER A 66 6.88 11.31 -14.30
C SER A 66 7.94 10.46 -15.02
N GLU A 67 9.11 10.25 -14.40
CA GLU A 67 10.18 9.44 -14.99
C GLU A 67 9.78 7.96 -15.13
N VAL A 68 9.16 7.39 -14.09
CA VAL A 68 8.64 6.00 -14.15
C VAL A 68 7.53 5.87 -15.20
N TYR A 69 6.63 6.85 -15.28
CA TYR A 69 5.62 6.90 -16.34
C TYR A 69 6.25 6.91 -17.74
N LYS A 70 7.26 7.75 -17.98
CA LYS A 70 7.96 7.81 -19.29
C LYS A 70 8.64 6.49 -19.65
N LEU A 71 9.12 5.74 -18.66
CA LEU A 71 9.77 4.45 -18.87
C LEU A 71 8.76 3.31 -19.15
N THR A 72 7.56 3.37 -18.58
CA THR A 72 6.65 2.22 -18.53
C THR A 72 5.32 2.42 -19.24
N GLY A 73 4.88 3.67 -19.41
CA GLY A 73 3.53 4.01 -19.89
C GLY A 73 2.41 3.59 -18.94
N CYS A 74 2.73 3.39 -17.65
CA CYS A 74 1.79 2.91 -16.65
C CYS A 74 0.62 3.86 -16.40
N MET A 75 -0.45 3.34 -15.82
CA MET A 75 -1.51 4.18 -15.24
C MET A 75 -1.02 4.84 -13.96
N VAL A 76 -1.49 6.05 -13.67
CA VAL A 76 -1.27 6.72 -12.38
C VAL A 76 -2.63 6.95 -11.73
N VAL A 77 -2.83 6.42 -10.54
CA VAL A 77 -4.06 6.56 -9.74
C VAL A 77 -3.70 7.37 -8.50
N ALA A 78 -4.37 8.47 -8.27
CA ALA A 78 -3.98 9.39 -7.20
C ALA A 78 -5.19 10.08 -6.55
N ASP A 79 -5.01 10.51 -5.30
CA ASP A 79 -5.93 11.40 -4.61
C ASP A 79 -6.09 12.74 -5.35
N PRO A 80 -7.14 13.54 -5.10
CA PRO A 80 -7.38 14.78 -5.82
C PRO A 80 -6.25 15.81 -5.71
N THR A 81 -5.57 15.88 -4.57
CA THR A 81 -4.48 16.87 -4.38
C THR A 81 -3.22 16.44 -5.12
N SER A 82 -2.86 15.18 -5.09
CA SER A 82 -1.75 14.61 -5.86
C SER A 82 -2.02 14.69 -7.37
N THR A 83 -3.25 14.41 -7.81
CA THR A 83 -3.67 14.56 -9.22
C THR A 83 -3.41 15.97 -9.73
N ARG A 84 -3.78 17.02 -8.96
CA ARG A 84 -3.48 18.41 -9.35
C ARG A 84 -1.99 18.68 -9.53
N ARG A 85 -1.11 18.03 -8.74
CA ARG A 85 0.35 18.18 -8.89
C ARG A 85 0.91 17.41 -10.10
N LEU A 86 0.24 16.34 -10.52
CA LEU A 86 0.70 15.47 -11.62
C LEU A 86 0.14 15.81 -13.00
N ARG A 87 -0.96 16.56 -13.09
CA ARG A 87 -1.70 16.84 -14.36
C ARG A 87 -0.88 17.49 -15.48
N ASN A 88 0.23 18.17 -15.14
CA ASN A 88 1.10 18.79 -16.14
C ASN A 88 2.20 17.85 -16.65
N THR A 89 2.36 16.67 -16.06
CA THR A 89 3.44 15.71 -16.38
C THR A 89 2.92 14.34 -16.78
N ILE A 90 1.69 14.01 -16.38
CA ILE A 90 1.02 12.76 -16.75
C ILE A 90 -0.18 13.10 -17.64
N PRO A 91 -0.32 12.47 -18.82
CA PRO A 91 -1.45 12.71 -19.72
C PRO A 91 -2.80 12.34 -19.07
N PRO A 92 -3.88 13.06 -19.38
CA PRO A 92 -5.19 12.86 -18.74
C PRO A 92 -5.72 11.42 -18.86
N GLU A 93 -5.48 10.75 -19.98
CA GLU A 93 -5.90 9.36 -20.22
C GLU A 93 -5.12 8.33 -19.39
N LYS A 94 -4.03 8.75 -18.74
CA LYS A 94 -3.18 7.92 -17.88
C LYS A 94 -3.25 8.33 -16.41
N LEU A 95 -3.88 9.45 -16.10
CA LEU A 95 -4.00 9.98 -14.74
C LEU A 95 -5.46 9.85 -14.26
N GLN A 96 -5.67 8.94 -13.32
CA GLN A 96 -6.98 8.64 -12.76
C GLN A 96 -7.09 9.24 -11.36
N GLU A 97 -7.93 10.26 -11.20
CA GLU A 97 -8.29 10.77 -9.88
C GLU A 97 -9.28 9.85 -9.18
N VAL A 98 -9.01 9.57 -7.90
CA VAL A 98 -9.87 8.72 -7.05
C VAL A 98 -10.08 9.34 -5.67
N GLN A 99 -11.23 9.07 -5.10
CA GLN A 99 -11.60 9.46 -3.73
C GLN A 99 -12.25 8.27 -3.02
N PRO A 100 -12.43 8.29 -1.69
CA PRO A 100 -13.04 7.18 -0.97
C PRO A 100 -14.32 6.68 -1.63
N GLY A 101 -14.38 5.37 -1.90
CA GLY A 101 -15.47 4.73 -2.64
C GLY A 101 -15.23 4.54 -4.13
N SER A 102 -14.26 5.25 -4.74
CA SER A 102 -13.86 5.03 -6.14
C SER A 102 -13.20 3.68 -6.33
N GLU A 103 -13.43 3.03 -7.47
CA GLU A 103 -12.77 1.79 -7.89
C GLU A 103 -12.22 1.93 -9.30
N VAL A 104 -10.98 1.50 -9.51
CA VAL A 104 -10.29 1.47 -10.79
C VAL A 104 -9.81 0.06 -11.09
N LYS A 105 -9.84 -0.34 -12.35
CA LYS A 105 -9.29 -1.63 -12.81
C LYS A 105 -7.93 -1.44 -13.49
N VAL A 106 -6.97 -2.27 -13.12
CA VAL A 106 -5.67 -2.42 -13.77
C VAL A 106 -5.62 -3.82 -14.36
N GLY A 107 -6.14 -3.99 -15.58
CA GLY A 107 -6.52 -5.32 -16.08
C GLY A 107 -7.62 -5.92 -15.19
N GLU A 108 -7.39 -7.13 -14.69
CA GLU A 108 -8.33 -7.81 -13.79
C GLU A 108 -8.13 -7.43 -12.30
N VAL A 109 -7.06 -6.72 -11.96
CA VAL A 109 -6.80 -6.25 -10.59
C VAL A 109 -7.72 -5.08 -10.27
N SER A 110 -8.45 -5.18 -9.15
CA SER A 110 -9.25 -4.08 -8.61
C SER A 110 -8.43 -3.25 -7.64
N VAL A 111 -8.49 -1.94 -7.77
CA VAL A 111 -7.91 -0.95 -6.85
C VAL A 111 -9.04 -0.04 -6.39
N LYS A 112 -9.44 -0.17 -5.13
CA LYS A 112 -10.46 0.66 -4.52
C LYS A 112 -9.81 1.67 -3.57
N ALA A 113 -10.15 2.94 -3.72
CA ALA A 113 -9.79 3.96 -2.76
C ALA A 113 -10.73 3.90 -1.54
N GLU A 114 -10.15 3.97 -0.36
CA GLU A 114 -10.88 3.92 0.90
C GLU A 114 -10.46 5.11 1.80
N LYS A 115 -11.25 5.42 2.81
CA LYS A 115 -10.95 6.47 3.78
C LYS A 115 -9.57 6.27 4.41
N CYS A 116 -8.82 7.35 4.54
CA CYS A 116 -7.58 7.44 5.31
C CYS A 116 -7.75 8.49 6.40
N ASN A 117 -7.52 8.12 7.67
CA ASN A 117 -7.56 9.05 8.79
C ASN A 117 -6.17 9.66 9.02
N HIS A 118 -5.81 10.64 8.19
CA HIS A 118 -4.54 11.36 8.26
C HIS A 118 -4.80 12.87 8.16
N PRO A 119 -5.15 13.55 9.28
CA PRO A 119 -5.57 14.95 9.30
C PRO A 119 -4.61 15.97 8.67
N PRO A 120 -3.25 15.76 8.69
CA PRO A 120 -2.34 16.71 8.06
C PRO A 120 -2.44 16.78 6.52
N ALA A 121 -2.91 15.72 5.86
CA ALA A 121 -3.06 15.70 4.40
C ALA A 121 -4.42 16.27 3.97
N SER A 122 -4.47 16.80 2.74
CA SER A 122 -5.67 17.49 2.22
C SER A 122 -6.78 16.51 1.83
N THR A 123 -6.41 15.44 1.10
CA THR A 123 -7.37 14.46 0.55
C THR A 123 -6.81 13.03 0.62
N PRO A 124 -6.33 12.57 1.80
CA PRO A 124 -5.63 11.30 1.90
C PRO A 124 -6.57 10.12 1.66
N ILE A 125 -6.06 9.09 0.99
CA ILE A 125 -6.74 7.83 0.73
C ILE A 125 -5.87 6.64 1.12
N SER A 126 -6.53 5.54 1.45
CA SER A 126 -5.94 4.22 1.57
C SER A 126 -6.35 3.37 0.37
N PHE A 127 -5.66 2.25 0.11
CA PHE A 127 -5.98 1.40 -1.03
C PHE A 127 -6.36 -0.02 -0.60
N ILE A 128 -7.50 -0.49 -1.09
CA ILE A 128 -7.85 -1.91 -1.08
C ILE A 128 -7.56 -2.46 -2.48
N ILE A 129 -6.66 -3.45 -2.56
CA ILE A 129 -6.23 -4.07 -3.80
C ILE A 129 -6.71 -5.52 -3.79
N THR A 130 -7.43 -5.92 -4.83
CA THR A 130 -7.85 -7.29 -5.04
C THR A 130 -7.20 -7.84 -6.30
N SER A 131 -6.37 -8.87 -6.15
CA SER A 131 -5.73 -9.52 -7.29
C SER A 131 -6.73 -10.29 -8.16
N GLU A 132 -6.29 -10.75 -9.32
CA GLU A 132 -7.06 -11.56 -10.25
C GLU A 132 -7.64 -12.82 -9.59
N ASP A 133 -6.86 -13.41 -8.68
CA ASP A 133 -7.22 -14.62 -7.92
C ASP A 133 -7.96 -14.30 -6.60
N GLY A 134 -8.27 -13.02 -6.37
CA GLY A 134 -9.02 -12.56 -5.21
C GLY A 134 -8.20 -12.49 -3.91
N VAL A 135 -6.87 -12.40 -3.96
CA VAL A 135 -6.05 -12.03 -2.79
C VAL A 135 -6.32 -10.57 -2.46
N LYS A 136 -6.75 -10.29 -1.22
CA LYS A 136 -7.14 -8.96 -0.78
C LYS A 136 -6.10 -8.32 0.12
N ILE A 137 -5.66 -7.13 -0.26
CA ILE A 137 -4.60 -6.37 0.39
C ILE A 137 -5.18 -5.02 0.81
N PHE A 138 -4.89 -4.59 2.03
CA PHE A 138 -5.17 -3.23 2.48
C PHE A 138 -3.86 -2.50 2.77
N HIS A 139 -3.59 -1.47 2.01
CA HIS A 139 -2.50 -0.52 2.23
C HIS A 139 -3.07 0.72 2.90
N THR A 140 -2.75 0.91 4.18
CA THR A 140 -3.39 1.94 5.00
C THR A 140 -2.80 3.34 4.85
N ALA A 141 -1.73 3.50 4.03
CA ALA A 141 -0.98 4.76 3.93
C ALA A 141 -0.58 5.26 5.33
N ASP A 142 -0.87 6.51 5.66
CA ASP A 142 -0.57 7.15 6.95
C ASP A 142 -1.74 7.11 7.94
N SER A 143 -2.71 6.23 7.69
CA SER A 143 -3.93 6.22 8.47
C SER A 143 -3.70 5.90 9.94
N LEU A 144 -4.24 6.72 10.81
CA LEU A 144 -4.59 6.33 12.17
C LEU A 144 -5.79 5.36 12.12
N PRO A 145 -5.96 4.50 13.13
CA PRO A 145 -7.16 3.66 13.23
C PRO A 145 -8.41 4.54 13.35
N PHE A 146 -9.52 4.07 12.78
CA PHE A 146 -10.84 4.68 12.89
C PHE A 146 -11.93 3.61 12.91
N PRO A 147 -13.10 3.87 13.53
CA PRO A 147 -14.10 2.83 13.81
C PRO A 147 -14.61 2.07 12.59
N GLU A 148 -14.76 2.75 11.45
CA GLU A 148 -15.27 2.13 10.21
C GLU A 148 -14.32 1.07 9.63
N MET A 149 -13.04 1.03 10.04
CA MET A 149 -12.13 -0.06 9.66
C MET A 149 -12.66 -1.44 10.08
N ALA A 150 -13.47 -1.53 11.14
CA ALA A 150 -14.08 -2.79 11.56
C ALA A 150 -15.07 -3.32 10.51
N SER A 151 -15.94 -2.46 9.98
CA SER A 151 -16.88 -2.84 8.93
C SER A 151 -16.19 -3.12 7.60
N ILE A 152 -15.10 -2.38 7.30
CA ILE A 152 -14.26 -2.63 6.14
C ILE A 152 -13.63 -4.01 6.24
N GLY A 153 -13.03 -4.36 7.40
CA GLY A 153 -12.40 -5.66 7.63
C GLY A 153 -13.39 -6.83 7.52
N GLU A 154 -14.59 -6.68 8.07
CA GLU A 154 -15.65 -7.70 7.98
C GLU A 154 -16.16 -7.92 6.55
N ARG A 155 -16.31 -6.84 5.79
CA ARG A 155 -16.74 -6.88 4.39
C ARG A 155 -15.68 -7.49 3.49
N GLU A 156 -14.42 -7.04 3.62
CA GLU A 156 -13.35 -7.39 2.68
C GLU A 156 -12.63 -8.68 3.05
N LYS A 157 -12.46 -9.01 4.33
CA LYS A 157 -11.75 -10.23 4.81
C LYS A 157 -10.33 -10.30 4.26
N PHE A 158 -9.48 -9.38 4.69
CA PHE A 158 -8.13 -9.18 4.16
C PHE A 158 -7.19 -10.37 4.35
N ASP A 159 -6.47 -10.72 3.29
CA ASP A 159 -5.35 -11.66 3.37
C ASP A 159 -4.10 -10.96 3.91
N LEU A 160 -3.91 -9.68 3.60
CA LEU A 160 -2.76 -8.86 3.99
C LEU A 160 -3.20 -7.43 4.35
N VAL A 161 -2.72 -6.91 5.49
CA VAL A 161 -2.85 -5.49 5.85
C VAL A 161 -1.48 -4.93 6.21
N PHE A 162 -1.12 -3.82 5.58
CA PHE A 162 0.01 -2.99 5.97
C PHE A 162 -0.45 -2.03 7.05
N CYS A 163 0.18 -2.12 8.24
CA CYS A 163 -0.19 -1.34 9.43
C CYS A 163 0.87 -0.28 9.69
N THR A 164 0.51 0.99 9.58
CA THR A 164 1.42 2.12 9.86
C THR A 164 1.79 2.15 11.35
N VAL A 165 3.09 2.17 11.65
CA VAL A 165 3.60 2.05 13.03
C VAL A 165 4.54 3.18 13.46
N GLY A 166 4.78 4.19 12.59
CA GLY A 166 5.66 5.32 12.89
C GLY A 166 5.66 6.37 11.79
N ILE A 167 6.54 7.36 11.88
CA ILE A 167 6.74 8.53 11.00
C ILE A 167 5.51 9.43 10.94
N ALA A 168 4.35 8.94 10.47
CA ALA A 168 3.14 9.74 10.42
C ALA A 168 2.69 10.22 11.82
N PRO A 169 2.26 11.49 11.96
CA PRO A 169 1.85 12.03 13.25
C PRO A 169 0.77 11.20 13.95
N GLY A 170 1.03 10.83 15.20
CA GLY A 170 0.12 10.05 16.03
C GLY A 170 0.17 8.54 15.81
N THR A 171 0.93 8.05 14.82
CA THR A 171 1.10 6.62 14.60
C THR A 171 2.15 6.03 15.54
N SER A 172 1.97 4.76 15.89
CA SER A 172 2.83 3.98 16.76
C SER A 172 2.60 2.49 16.55
N PRO A 173 3.43 1.59 17.11
CA PRO A 173 3.13 0.16 17.13
C PRO A 173 1.75 -0.16 17.70
N GLU A 174 1.30 0.56 18.73
CA GLU A 174 0.00 0.39 19.38
C GLU A 174 -1.16 0.77 18.44
N THR A 175 -1.05 1.88 17.72
CA THR A 175 -2.07 2.27 16.72
C THR A 175 -2.07 1.30 15.53
N GLY A 176 -0.91 0.78 15.14
CA GLY A 176 -0.80 -0.27 14.12
C GLY A 176 -1.52 -1.57 14.55
N ILE A 177 -1.40 -1.96 15.81
CA ILE A 177 -2.15 -3.10 16.38
C ILE A 177 -3.65 -2.84 16.36
N GLU A 178 -4.09 -1.63 16.65
CA GLU A 178 -5.51 -1.28 16.58
C GLU A 178 -6.05 -1.40 15.15
N ILE A 179 -5.26 -0.98 14.12
CA ILE A 179 -5.60 -1.23 12.71
C ILE A 179 -5.75 -2.73 12.45
N ALA A 180 -4.80 -3.56 12.90
CA ALA A 180 -4.88 -5.01 12.73
C ALA A 180 -6.10 -5.60 13.46
N ARG A 181 -6.43 -5.11 14.66
CA ARG A 181 -7.59 -5.56 15.44
C ARG A 181 -8.91 -5.25 14.73
N LEU A 182 -9.06 -4.06 14.19
CA LEU A 182 -10.25 -3.63 13.47
C LEU A 182 -10.41 -4.37 12.14
N THR A 183 -9.33 -4.53 11.38
CA THR A 183 -9.36 -5.11 10.03
C THR A 183 -9.29 -6.65 10.00
N LYS A 184 -8.85 -7.30 11.09
CA LYS A 184 -8.79 -8.76 11.27
C LYS A 184 -8.11 -9.49 10.09
N PRO A 185 -6.88 -9.11 9.67
CA PRO A 185 -6.23 -9.73 8.53
C PRO A 185 -5.72 -11.14 8.86
N LYS A 186 -5.40 -11.92 7.81
CA LYS A 186 -4.63 -13.17 7.99
C LYS A 186 -3.15 -12.88 8.25
N VAL A 187 -2.60 -11.87 7.56
CA VAL A 187 -1.21 -11.40 7.71
C VAL A 187 -1.22 -9.90 7.97
N ALA A 188 -0.53 -9.47 9.03
CA ALA A 188 -0.29 -8.06 9.35
C ALA A 188 1.20 -7.74 9.14
N VAL A 189 1.48 -6.63 8.46
CA VAL A 189 2.82 -6.15 8.15
C VAL A 189 2.99 -4.75 8.73
N PRO A 190 3.83 -4.56 9.76
CA PRO A 190 4.19 -3.22 10.22
C PRO A 190 5.08 -2.53 9.19
N TYR A 191 4.85 -1.27 8.92
CA TYR A 191 5.64 -0.50 7.97
C TYR A 191 5.61 1.00 8.30
N HIS A 192 6.16 1.85 7.44
CA HIS A 192 6.21 3.32 7.57
C HIS A 192 6.95 3.74 8.84
N THR A 193 8.15 3.20 9.03
CA THR A 193 9.06 3.53 10.12
C THR A 193 10.52 3.31 9.73
N GLY A 194 11.41 4.13 10.28
CA GLY A 194 12.85 3.89 10.24
C GLY A 194 13.38 3.15 11.47
N SER A 195 12.49 2.77 12.39
CA SER A 195 12.85 2.18 13.69
C SER A 195 12.61 0.66 13.68
N SER A 196 13.69 -0.11 13.78
CA SER A 196 13.58 -1.56 13.99
C SER A 196 12.92 -1.92 15.33
N ALA A 197 13.00 -1.02 16.32
CA ALA A 197 12.33 -1.20 17.61
C ALA A 197 10.80 -1.15 17.47
N ASP A 198 10.27 -0.25 16.62
CA ASP A 198 8.83 -0.18 16.36
C ASP A 198 8.32 -1.44 15.68
N LEU A 199 9.06 -1.94 14.67
CA LEU A 199 8.71 -3.19 13.98
C LEU A 199 8.69 -4.37 14.95
N LYS A 200 9.69 -4.47 15.82
CA LYS A 200 9.78 -5.52 16.86
C LYS A 200 8.65 -5.38 17.86
N ARG A 201 8.40 -4.17 18.36
CA ARG A 201 7.32 -3.88 19.32
C ARG A 201 5.95 -4.26 18.75
N PHE A 202 5.66 -3.92 17.50
CA PHE A 202 4.44 -4.37 16.82
C PHE A 202 4.32 -5.89 16.81
N GLY A 203 5.40 -6.61 16.46
CA GLY A 203 5.39 -8.07 16.43
C GLY A 203 5.12 -8.70 17.80
N GLU A 204 5.71 -8.15 18.87
CA GLU A 204 5.48 -8.60 20.26
C GLU A 204 4.01 -8.38 20.69
N LEU A 205 3.46 -7.20 20.37
CA LEU A 205 2.07 -6.86 20.65
C LEU A 205 1.12 -7.78 19.87
N LEU A 206 1.35 -7.96 18.57
CA LEU A 206 0.48 -8.80 17.72
C LEU A 206 0.46 -10.26 18.24
N LYS A 207 1.63 -10.81 18.56
CA LYS A 207 1.73 -12.16 19.11
C LYS A 207 0.95 -12.32 20.42
N ARG A 208 0.97 -11.32 21.29
CA ARG A 208 0.27 -11.32 22.57
C ARG A 208 -1.23 -11.20 22.41
N GLU A 209 -1.69 -10.26 21.56
CA GLU A 209 -3.09 -9.83 21.49
C GLU A 209 -3.89 -10.54 20.40
N MET A 210 -3.21 -10.94 19.32
CA MET A 210 -3.82 -11.54 18.15
C MET A 210 -3.02 -12.77 17.66
N PRO A 211 -2.87 -13.84 18.48
CA PRO A 211 -1.97 -14.97 18.19
C PRO A 211 -2.35 -15.77 16.94
N LYS A 212 -3.56 -15.57 16.40
CA LYS A 212 -4.03 -16.21 15.15
C LYS A 212 -3.63 -15.44 13.89
N VAL A 213 -3.21 -14.17 14.02
CA VAL A 213 -2.77 -13.34 12.90
C VAL A 213 -1.27 -13.56 12.70
N THR A 214 -0.86 -13.84 11.48
CA THR A 214 0.56 -13.97 11.14
C THR A 214 1.20 -12.59 11.13
N CYS A 215 2.24 -12.37 11.94
CA CYS A 215 3.08 -11.19 11.86
C CYS A 215 4.18 -11.41 10.82
N LEU A 216 4.27 -10.56 9.82
CA LEU A 216 5.38 -10.53 8.89
C LEU A 216 6.12 -9.21 9.08
N ILE A 217 7.28 -9.24 9.74
CA ILE A 217 8.14 -8.06 9.90
C ILE A 217 8.99 -7.92 8.64
N PRO A 218 8.80 -6.85 7.83
CA PRO A 218 9.49 -6.72 6.57
C PRO A 218 10.90 -6.12 6.75
N GLU A 219 11.81 -6.53 5.87
CA GLU A 219 13.10 -5.89 5.63
C GLU A 219 13.01 -5.09 4.33
N VAL A 220 13.54 -3.87 4.33
CA VAL A 220 13.54 -3.00 3.14
C VAL A 220 14.26 -3.70 1.98
N GLY A 221 13.58 -3.79 0.84
CA GLY A 221 14.13 -4.37 -0.39
C GLY A 221 13.99 -5.90 -0.51
N LYS A 222 13.51 -6.59 0.50
CA LYS A 222 13.30 -8.05 0.47
C LYS A 222 11.94 -8.42 -0.11
N ILE A 223 11.90 -9.47 -0.90
CA ILE A 223 10.66 -10.00 -1.51
C ILE A 223 9.98 -10.94 -0.52
N TYR A 224 8.68 -10.73 -0.33
CA TYR A 224 7.80 -11.57 0.47
C TYR A 224 6.66 -12.13 -0.37
N GLN A 225 6.17 -13.30 -0.01
CA GLN A 225 5.05 -13.97 -0.65
C GLN A 225 3.90 -14.12 0.34
N VAL A 226 2.70 -13.79 -0.11
CA VAL A 226 1.45 -14.00 0.64
C VAL A 226 0.49 -14.78 -0.24
N SER A 227 -0.11 -15.82 0.35
CA SER A 227 -1.07 -16.70 -0.32
C SER A 227 -2.44 -16.53 0.31
N LYS A 228 -3.48 -16.51 -0.53
CA LYS A 228 -4.85 -16.73 -0.08
C LYS A 228 -4.98 -18.20 0.32
N LYS A 229 -4.90 -18.48 1.64
CA LYS A 229 -5.20 -19.84 2.12
C LYS A 229 -6.67 -20.14 1.83
N VAL A 230 -6.89 -21.19 1.09
CA VAL A 230 -8.22 -21.78 0.80
C VAL A 230 -8.79 -22.39 2.08
#